data_f1f94bfdf09528906433700f96af8967
#
_entry.id   f1f94bfdf09528906433700f96af8967
#
_cell.length_a   1.000
_cell.length_b   1.000
_cell.length_c   1.000
_cell.angle_alpha   90.00
_cell.angle_beta   90.00
_cell.angle_gamma   90.00
#
_symmetry.space_group_name_H-M   'P 1'
#
loop_
_entity.id
_entity.type
_entity.pdbx_description
1 polymer ?
#
loop_
_entity_poly.entity_id
_entity_poly.type
_entity_poly.pdbx_seq_one_letter_code
_entity_poly.pdbx_strand_id
1 'polypeptide(L)'
;TQIIICSTANGIGNVYHKLWEGAVQETNEYKPFRIDWWDVPGRNKKWQKETISNTSELQFEQEFGNTFHGRGNTLIEANHLLAQKSHEPISFKENTWIYEQAIEGHEYIMTVDVAKGRGQDYSTFTIIDSSVNPFKQVAVFRDNNISPMLLPDIVYKYAKSYNEAYVIVESNDQGAVVCNGLYYDLEYENIFVESQVKANAIGATMTRRVKRIGCSTIKDLIEQKKLEIVDANTILEMSTFVSKGTSFQASSSNHDDLMMNLVLFAWFTTTDIFRSLTDIDMKDMLYRERLAAIQDDMLPVGFLGQGSEDHKYSKDEEGNLWLETETKFNNW
;
A
#
# COMPACT_ATOMS: atom_id res chain seq x y z
N THR A 1 -21.82 -19.00 -32.85
CA THR A 1 -20.54 -18.44 -33.34
C THR A 1 -19.43 -19.02 -32.48
N GLN A 2 -18.41 -19.60 -33.07
CA GLN A 2 -17.21 -20.08 -32.34
C GLN A 2 -16.12 -19.02 -32.46
N ILE A 3 -15.52 -18.64 -31.35
CA ILE A 3 -14.41 -17.68 -31.30
C ILE A 3 -13.18 -18.44 -30.82
N ILE A 4 -12.11 -18.41 -31.60
CA ILE A 4 -10.82 -18.98 -31.25
C ILE A 4 -9.81 -17.83 -31.17
N ILE A 5 -9.16 -17.69 -30.00
CA ILE A 5 -8.11 -16.70 -29.78
C ILE A 5 -6.81 -17.46 -29.60
N CYS A 6 -5.81 -17.12 -30.41
CA CYS A 6 -4.48 -17.73 -30.36
C CYS A 6 -3.42 -16.63 -30.23
N SER A 7 -2.50 -16.78 -29.29
CA SER A 7 -1.36 -15.90 -29.09
C SER A 7 -0.24 -16.62 -28.37
N THR A 8 0.99 -16.10 -28.48
CA THR A 8 2.08 -16.42 -27.57
C THR A 8 1.94 -15.64 -26.25
N ALA A 9 2.59 -16.12 -25.20
CA ALA A 9 2.58 -15.49 -23.89
C ALA A 9 3.43 -14.20 -23.90
N ASN A 10 2.81 -13.06 -24.25
CA ASN A 10 3.51 -11.77 -24.37
C ASN A 10 3.18 -10.83 -23.21
N GLY A 11 3.79 -11.10 -22.07
CA GLY A 11 3.65 -10.25 -20.86
C GLY A 11 2.39 -10.54 -20.03
N ILE A 12 2.44 -10.10 -18.80
CA ILE A 12 1.39 -10.24 -17.79
C ILE A 12 0.40 -9.07 -17.89
N GLY A 13 -0.88 -9.30 -17.54
CA GLY A 13 -1.89 -8.26 -17.37
C GLY A 13 -2.56 -7.73 -18.66
N ASN A 14 -2.10 -8.14 -19.87
CA ASN A 14 -2.76 -7.81 -21.13
C ASN A 14 -4.10 -8.55 -21.29
N VAL A 15 -4.87 -8.19 -22.33
CA VAL A 15 -6.19 -8.80 -22.60
C VAL A 15 -6.11 -10.32 -22.77
N TYR A 16 -5.08 -10.82 -23.47
CA TYR A 16 -4.92 -12.26 -23.66
C TYR A 16 -4.60 -12.98 -22.34
N HIS A 17 -3.72 -12.42 -21.51
CA HIS A 17 -3.41 -12.97 -20.20
C HIS A 17 -4.66 -13.04 -19.30
N LYS A 18 -5.46 -11.96 -19.26
CA LYS A 18 -6.72 -11.94 -18.48
C LYS A 18 -7.72 -13.00 -18.97
N LEU A 19 -7.87 -13.14 -20.29
CA LEU A 19 -8.75 -14.17 -20.88
C LEU A 19 -8.23 -15.59 -20.58
N TRP A 20 -6.92 -15.78 -20.63
CA TRP A 20 -6.28 -17.06 -20.30
C TRP A 20 -6.46 -17.43 -18.84
N GLU A 21 -6.15 -16.52 -17.92
CA GLU A 21 -6.35 -16.76 -16.49
C GLU A 21 -7.81 -17.03 -16.14
N GLY A 22 -8.73 -16.22 -16.69
CA GLY A 22 -10.14 -16.46 -16.51
C GLY A 22 -10.62 -17.79 -17.05
N ALA A 23 -10.03 -18.28 -18.13
CA ALA A 23 -10.32 -19.62 -18.66
C ALA A 23 -9.76 -20.73 -17.78
N VAL A 24 -8.56 -20.56 -17.23
CA VAL A 24 -7.92 -21.53 -16.34
C VAL A 24 -8.65 -21.59 -14.98
N GLN A 25 -9.15 -20.44 -14.49
CA GLN A 25 -9.90 -20.33 -13.23
C GLN A 25 -11.41 -20.57 -13.40
N GLU A 26 -11.85 -20.89 -14.64
CA GLU A 26 -13.28 -21.10 -14.96
C GLU A 26 -14.17 -19.87 -14.67
N THR A 27 -13.62 -18.67 -14.68
CA THR A 27 -14.34 -17.40 -14.46
C THR A 27 -14.89 -16.78 -15.74
N ASN A 28 -14.59 -17.35 -16.92
CA ASN A 28 -15.14 -16.95 -18.21
C ASN A 28 -15.58 -18.18 -19.03
N GLU A 29 -16.21 -17.94 -20.18
CA GLU A 29 -16.74 -19.02 -21.05
C GLU A 29 -15.68 -19.64 -21.99
N TYR A 30 -14.44 -19.16 -21.99
CA TYR A 30 -13.38 -19.71 -22.81
C TYR A 30 -12.84 -21.02 -22.21
N LYS A 31 -12.43 -21.94 -23.12
CA LYS A 31 -11.73 -23.16 -22.72
C LYS A 31 -10.24 -23.01 -23.01
N PRO A 32 -9.35 -23.13 -21.99
CA PRO A 32 -7.93 -23.01 -22.22
C PRO A 32 -7.42 -24.24 -22.98
N PHE A 33 -6.61 -23.98 -24.00
CA PHE A 33 -5.92 -25.02 -24.74
C PHE A 33 -4.45 -24.61 -24.91
N ARG A 34 -3.54 -25.42 -24.37
CA ARG A 34 -2.11 -25.17 -24.38
C ARG A 34 -1.40 -26.24 -25.20
N ILE A 35 -0.48 -25.82 -26.09
CA ILE A 35 0.41 -26.66 -26.83
C ILE A 35 1.84 -26.23 -26.51
N ASP A 36 2.59 -27.09 -25.86
CA ASP A 36 3.97 -26.83 -25.53
C ASP A 36 4.91 -27.30 -26.68
N TRP A 37 6.12 -26.77 -26.72
CA TRP A 37 7.04 -27.06 -27.82
C TRP A 37 7.38 -28.56 -27.96
N TRP A 38 7.37 -29.32 -26.86
CA TRP A 38 7.61 -30.78 -26.87
C TRP A 38 6.41 -31.59 -27.36
N ASP A 39 5.22 -31.01 -27.45
CA ASP A 39 4.04 -31.65 -28.04
C ASP A 39 4.07 -31.62 -29.57
N VAL A 40 4.96 -30.82 -30.15
CA VAL A 40 5.09 -30.67 -31.61
C VAL A 40 6.09 -31.67 -32.16
N PRO A 41 5.69 -32.54 -33.12
CA PRO A 41 6.58 -33.50 -33.74
C PRO A 41 7.86 -32.85 -34.29
N GLY A 42 9.01 -33.47 -34.00
CA GLY A 42 10.32 -33.00 -34.48
C GLY A 42 11.01 -32.00 -33.55
N ARG A 43 10.30 -31.43 -32.55
CA ARG A 43 10.90 -30.56 -31.54
C ARG A 43 11.38 -31.38 -30.36
N ASN A 44 12.70 -31.46 -30.20
CA ASN A 44 13.36 -32.19 -29.11
C ASN A 44 14.37 -31.28 -28.37
N LYS A 45 15.07 -31.81 -27.39
CA LYS A 45 16.07 -31.05 -26.61
C LYS A 45 17.22 -30.50 -27.47
N LYS A 46 17.54 -31.11 -28.60
CA LYS A 46 18.54 -30.59 -29.55
C LYS A 46 17.99 -29.35 -30.25
N TRP A 47 16.77 -29.44 -30.76
CA TRP A 47 16.05 -28.31 -31.34
C TRP A 47 15.91 -27.15 -30.37
N GLN A 48 15.58 -27.42 -29.08
CA GLN A 48 15.52 -26.41 -28.04
C GLN A 48 16.84 -25.65 -27.91
N LYS A 49 17.97 -26.38 -27.76
CA LYS A 49 19.29 -25.76 -27.61
C LYS A 49 19.68 -24.91 -28.82
N GLU A 50 19.41 -25.41 -30.04
CA GLU A 50 19.67 -24.69 -31.27
C GLU A 50 18.82 -23.42 -31.37
N THR A 51 17.55 -23.50 -31.02
CA THR A 51 16.64 -22.33 -30.99
C THR A 51 17.06 -21.28 -29.97
N ILE A 52 17.42 -21.70 -28.75
CA ILE A 52 17.92 -20.79 -27.71
C ILE A 52 19.23 -20.11 -28.16
N SER A 53 20.14 -20.84 -28.80
CA SER A 53 21.39 -20.25 -29.29
C SER A 53 21.20 -19.22 -30.40
N ASN A 54 20.12 -19.36 -31.18
CA ASN A 54 19.79 -18.44 -32.29
C ASN A 54 18.91 -17.24 -31.85
N THR A 55 18.33 -17.30 -30.64
CA THR A 55 17.45 -16.27 -30.10
C THR A 55 17.95 -15.83 -28.71
N SER A 56 17.24 -16.20 -27.68
CA SER A 56 17.61 -16.12 -26.28
C SER A 56 16.74 -17.07 -25.47
N GLU A 57 17.16 -17.41 -24.27
CA GLU A 57 16.37 -18.24 -23.35
C GLU A 57 15.02 -17.58 -23.04
N LEU A 58 15.02 -16.28 -22.78
CA LEU A 58 13.81 -15.50 -22.51
C LEU A 58 12.84 -15.53 -23.69
N GLN A 59 13.33 -15.34 -24.92
CA GLN A 59 12.50 -15.38 -26.12
C GLN A 59 11.98 -16.79 -26.38
N PHE A 60 12.80 -17.81 -26.13
CA PHE A 60 12.38 -19.20 -26.24
C PHE A 60 11.24 -19.53 -25.28
N GLU A 61 11.37 -19.15 -24.01
CA GLU A 61 10.33 -19.37 -23.01
C GLU A 61 9.02 -18.62 -23.35
N GLN A 62 9.11 -17.42 -23.89
CA GLN A 62 7.95 -16.64 -24.32
C GLN A 62 7.24 -17.28 -25.52
N GLU A 63 7.99 -17.65 -26.57
CA GLU A 63 7.43 -18.09 -27.86
C GLU A 63 7.07 -19.58 -27.88
N PHE A 64 7.77 -20.38 -27.12
CA PHE A 64 7.65 -21.84 -27.15
C PHE A 64 7.40 -22.49 -25.80
N GLY A 65 7.85 -21.87 -24.70
CA GLY A 65 7.59 -22.32 -23.34
C GLY A 65 6.23 -21.90 -22.82
N ASN A 66 5.49 -21.06 -23.55
CA ASN A 66 4.18 -20.54 -23.15
C ASN A 66 4.18 -19.91 -21.76
N THR A 67 5.29 -19.26 -21.40
CA THR A 67 5.46 -18.62 -20.11
C THR A 67 5.20 -17.12 -20.26
N PHE A 68 4.23 -16.61 -19.50
CA PHE A 68 4.01 -15.17 -19.41
C PHE A 68 5.15 -14.57 -18.59
N HIS A 69 6.15 -14.07 -19.27
CA HIS A 69 7.22 -13.31 -18.62
C HIS A 69 6.82 -11.84 -18.52
N GLY A 70 7.13 -11.20 -17.40
CA GLY A 70 7.29 -9.75 -17.40
C GLY A 70 8.39 -9.39 -18.42
N ARG A 71 8.26 -8.26 -19.12
CA ARG A 71 9.27 -7.84 -20.10
C ARG A 71 10.64 -7.84 -19.43
N GLY A 72 11.65 -8.46 -20.03
CA GLY A 72 12.95 -8.78 -19.44
C GLY A 72 13.78 -7.63 -18.83
N ASN A 73 13.23 -6.42 -18.74
CA ASN A 73 13.81 -5.23 -18.11
C ASN A 73 12.82 -4.54 -17.15
N THR A 74 11.80 -5.26 -16.63
CA THR A 74 10.90 -4.71 -15.62
C THR A 74 11.63 -4.49 -14.31
N LEU A 75 11.19 -3.49 -13.54
CA LEU A 75 11.74 -3.24 -12.20
C LEU A 75 11.59 -4.46 -11.28
N ILE A 76 10.42 -5.09 -11.33
CA ILE A 76 10.07 -6.25 -10.51
C ILE A 76 10.06 -7.48 -11.41
N GLU A 77 10.63 -8.58 -10.94
CA GLU A 77 10.67 -9.83 -11.68
C GLU A 77 9.27 -10.47 -11.82
N ALA A 78 9.07 -11.17 -12.92
CA ALA A 78 7.76 -11.73 -13.27
C ALA A 78 7.18 -12.70 -12.23
N ASN A 79 8.03 -13.51 -11.60
CA ASN A 79 7.64 -14.46 -10.54
C ASN A 79 7.02 -13.75 -9.33
N HIS A 80 7.55 -12.56 -8.95
CA HIS A 80 7.03 -11.76 -7.84
C HIS A 80 5.75 -11.02 -8.23
N LEU A 81 5.62 -10.61 -9.51
CA LEU A 81 4.38 -10.04 -10.03
C LEU A 81 3.25 -11.06 -10.09
N LEU A 82 3.54 -12.30 -10.51
CA LEU A 82 2.58 -13.42 -10.53
C LEU A 82 2.13 -13.85 -9.12
N ALA A 83 2.94 -13.57 -8.10
CA ALA A 83 2.57 -13.84 -6.73
C ALA A 83 1.57 -12.80 -6.16
N GLN A 84 1.46 -11.63 -6.78
CA GLN A 84 0.43 -10.63 -6.46
C GLN A 84 -0.91 -11.10 -7.04
N LYS A 85 -1.91 -11.23 -6.18
CA LYS A 85 -3.25 -11.69 -6.59
C LYS A 85 -4.20 -10.51 -6.62
N SER A 86 -4.71 -10.19 -7.80
CA SER A 86 -5.77 -9.19 -7.88
C SER A 86 -7.06 -9.73 -7.28
N HIS A 87 -7.79 -8.86 -6.62
CA HIS A 87 -9.11 -9.13 -6.06
C HIS A 87 -10.15 -8.21 -6.70
N GLU A 88 -11.41 -8.65 -6.70
CA GLU A 88 -12.50 -7.75 -7.04
C GLU A 88 -12.71 -6.74 -5.91
N PRO A 89 -12.95 -5.46 -6.25
CA PRO A 89 -13.22 -4.45 -5.24
C PRO A 89 -14.57 -4.72 -4.56
N ILE A 90 -14.65 -4.46 -3.26
CA ILE A 90 -15.91 -4.54 -2.51
C ILE A 90 -16.88 -3.40 -2.87
N SER A 91 -16.33 -2.29 -3.40
CA SER A 91 -17.11 -1.13 -3.83
C SER A 91 -16.35 -0.32 -4.88
N PHE A 92 -17.11 0.28 -5.81
CA PHE A 92 -16.59 1.25 -6.77
C PHE A 92 -17.46 2.51 -6.74
N LYS A 93 -16.84 3.63 -6.42
CA LYS A 93 -17.52 4.93 -6.33
C LYS A 93 -16.57 6.07 -6.65
N GLU A 94 -17.02 7.03 -7.46
CA GLU A 94 -16.26 8.24 -7.80
C GLU A 94 -14.84 7.90 -8.31
N ASN A 95 -14.74 6.97 -9.25
CA ASN A 95 -13.48 6.47 -9.82
C ASN A 95 -12.50 5.89 -8.78
N THR A 96 -13.03 5.47 -7.63
CA THR A 96 -12.26 4.81 -6.55
C THR A 96 -12.71 3.37 -6.38
N TRP A 97 -11.76 2.46 -6.50
CA TRP A 97 -11.91 1.04 -6.20
C TRP A 97 -11.53 0.81 -4.75
N ILE A 98 -12.46 0.31 -3.94
CA ILE A 98 -12.26 0.02 -2.53
C ILE A 98 -12.18 -1.50 -2.38
N TYR A 99 -11.09 -1.99 -1.84
CA TYR A 99 -10.83 -3.42 -1.59
C TYR A 99 -11.07 -3.80 -0.13
N GLU A 100 -10.79 -2.88 0.80
CA GLU A 100 -11.09 -3.02 2.22
C GLU A 100 -11.58 -1.70 2.81
N GLN A 101 -12.49 -1.78 3.78
CA GLN A 101 -12.91 -0.62 4.56
C GLN A 101 -11.86 -0.30 5.62
N ALA A 102 -11.84 0.94 6.09
CA ALA A 102 -10.98 1.33 7.20
C ALA A 102 -11.33 0.52 8.46
N ILE A 103 -10.29 0.04 9.14
CA ILE A 103 -10.36 -0.64 10.43
C ILE A 103 -10.01 0.38 11.50
N GLU A 104 -10.81 0.50 12.55
CA GLU A 104 -10.57 1.43 13.65
C GLU A 104 -9.22 1.14 14.31
N GLY A 105 -8.42 2.18 14.52
CA GLY A 105 -7.09 2.09 15.12
C GLY A 105 -5.98 1.68 14.15
N HIS A 106 -6.28 1.44 12.85
CA HIS A 106 -5.24 1.25 11.84
C HIS A 106 -4.78 2.59 11.27
N GLU A 107 -3.50 2.67 10.95
CA GLU A 107 -2.86 3.79 10.29
C GLU A 107 -2.81 3.55 8.78
N TYR A 108 -3.19 4.58 8.02
CA TYR A 108 -3.23 4.53 6.57
C TYR A 108 -2.34 5.59 5.96
N ILE A 109 -1.64 5.23 4.90
CA ILE A 109 -0.84 6.14 4.11
C ILE A 109 -1.48 6.27 2.73
N MET A 110 -1.75 7.51 2.32
CA MET A 110 -2.28 7.83 1.00
C MET A 110 -1.20 8.54 0.19
N THR A 111 -0.83 7.98 -0.95
CA THR A 111 0.06 8.61 -1.92
C THR A 111 -0.73 9.10 -3.11
N VAL A 112 -0.42 10.30 -3.60
CA VAL A 112 -1.17 10.99 -4.66
C VAL A 112 -0.22 11.43 -5.76
N ASP A 113 -0.50 11.03 -7.00
CA ASP A 113 0.12 11.52 -8.23
C ASP A 113 -0.89 12.32 -9.04
N VAL A 114 -0.49 13.50 -9.54
CA VAL A 114 -1.42 14.51 -10.08
C VAL A 114 -1.14 14.81 -11.55
N ALA A 115 -2.07 14.43 -12.42
CA ALA A 115 -2.06 14.77 -13.83
C ALA A 115 -2.79 16.08 -14.14
N LYS A 116 -2.70 16.53 -15.39
CA LYS A 116 -3.31 17.78 -15.86
C LYS A 116 -4.82 17.72 -16.12
N GLY A 117 -5.44 16.53 -16.04
CA GLY A 117 -6.87 16.35 -16.32
C GLY A 117 -7.24 16.60 -17.78
N ARG A 118 -6.38 16.20 -18.72
CA ARG A 118 -6.56 16.43 -20.18
C ARG A 118 -6.81 15.15 -20.98
N GLY A 119 -7.19 14.05 -20.29
CA GLY A 119 -7.46 12.76 -20.91
C GLY A 119 -6.22 11.99 -21.36
N GLN A 120 -5.03 12.36 -20.90
CA GLN A 120 -3.77 11.67 -21.19
C GLN A 120 -3.33 10.86 -19.98
N ASP A 121 -2.54 11.47 -19.08
CA ASP A 121 -2.11 10.84 -17.84
C ASP A 121 -3.23 10.87 -16.79
N TYR A 122 -3.18 9.98 -15.82
CA TYR A 122 -4.19 9.89 -14.78
C TYR A 122 -3.75 10.61 -13.50
N SER A 123 -4.68 11.34 -12.89
CA SER A 123 -4.55 11.65 -11.47
C SER A 123 -4.95 10.41 -10.69
N THR A 124 -4.10 10.00 -9.78
CA THR A 124 -4.26 8.76 -9.03
C THR A 124 -3.96 8.96 -7.55
N PHE A 125 -4.60 8.16 -6.72
CA PHE A 125 -4.09 7.91 -5.38
C PHE A 125 -4.18 6.42 -5.02
N THR A 126 -3.30 6.02 -4.13
CA THR A 126 -3.30 4.69 -3.53
C THR A 126 -3.31 4.81 -2.02
N ILE A 127 -4.21 4.08 -1.36
CA ILE A 127 -4.26 4.00 0.11
C ILE A 127 -3.71 2.63 0.53
N ILE A 128 -2.77 2.67 1.46
CA ILE A 128 -2.08 1.49 1.98
C ILE A 128 -2.27 1.44 3.50
N ASP A 129 -2.72 0.30 4.00
CA ASP A 129 -2.72 -0.02 5.42
C ASP A 129 -1.29 -0.30 5.87
N SER A 130 -0.76 0.56 6.73
CA SER A 130 0.60 0.45 7.27
C SER A 130 0.67 -0.23 8.63
N SER A 131 -0.47 -0.55 9.24
CA SER A 131 -0.56 -1.22 10.54
C SER A 131 -0.41 -2.74 10.44
N VAL A 132 -0.46 -3.31 9.23
CA VAL A 132 -0.38 -4.75 8.99
C VAL A 132 0.96 -5.14 8.33
N ASN A 133 1.38 -6.38 8.51
CA ASN A 133 2.54 -6.94 7.84
C ASN A 133 2.15 -8.26 7.14
N PRO A 134 2.19 -8.29 5.79
CA PRO A 134 2.63 -7.26 4.84
C PRO A 134 1.75 -6.01 4.85
N PHE A 135 2.31 -4.84 4.48
CA PHE A 135 1.53 -3.66 4.13
C PHE A 135 0.51 -4.02 3.05
N LYS A 136 -0.66 -3.41 3.07
CA LYS A 136 -1.73 -3.82 2.16
C LYS A 136 -2.37 -2.66 1.42
N GLN A 137 -2.47 -2.76 0.10
CA GLN A 137 -3.24 -1.83 -0.71
C GLN A 137 -4.73 -2.04 -0.45
N VAL A 138 -5.44 -1.00 0.00
CA VAL A 138 -6.86 -1.09 0.41
C VAL A 138 -7.81 -0.27 -0.46
N ALA A 139 -7.32 0.79 -1.12
CA ALA A 139 -8.11 1.56 -2.07
C ALA A 139 -7.23 2.21 -3.14
N VAL A 140 -7.80 2.42 -4.32
CA VAL A 140 -7.15 3.03 -5.48
C VAL A 140 -8.13 3.95 -6.18
N PHE A 141 -7.69 5.16 -6.51
CA PHE A 141 -8.40 6.12 -7.35
C PHE A 141 -7.66 6.31 -8.66
N ARG A 142 -8.39 6.49 -9.77
CA ARG A 142 -7.79 6.76 -11.07
C ARG A 142 -8.77 7.53 -11.97
N ASP A 143 -8.40 8.75 -12.37
CA ASP A 143 -9.19 9.59 -13.27
C ASP A 143 -8.28 10.46 -14.14
N ASN A 144 -8.46 10.44 -15.46
CA ASN A 144 -7.66 11.25 -16.39
C ASN A 144 -8.34 12.57 -16.82
N ASN A 145 -9.58 12.81 -16.35
CA ASN A 145 -10.35 14.00 -16.68
C ASN A 145 -10.54 14.95 -15.51
N ILE A 146 -10.27 14.50 -14.28
CA ILE A 146 -10.43 15.35 -13.10
C ILE A 146 -9.49 16.54 -13.13
N SER A 147 -10.05 17.73 -12.87
CA SER A 147 -9.24 18.94 -12.71
C SER A 147 -8.42 18.86 -11.41
N PRO A 148 -7.12 19.27 -11.43
CA PRO A 148 -6.32 19.39 -10.21
C PRO A 148 -6.97 20.26 -9.12
N MET A 149 -7.86 21.19 -9.49
CA MET A 149 -8.60 22.04 -8.53
C MET A 149 -9.70 21.29 -7.77
N LEU A 150 -10.21 20.18 -8.31
CA LEU A 150 -11.27 19.38 -7.69
C LEU A 150 -10.73 18.15 -6.98
N LEU A 151 -9.51 17.76 -7.27
CA LEU A 151 -8.89 16.58 -6.68
C LEU A 151 -8.70 16.68 -5.15
N PRO A 152 -8.41 17.87 -4.56
CA PRO A 152 -8.29 17.99 -3.10
C PRO A 152 -9.52 17.52 -2.33
N ASP A 153 -10.73 17.82 -2.81
CA ASP A 153 -11.98 17.41 -2.14
C ASP A 153 -12.13 15.89 -2.09
N ILE A 154 -11.72 15.19 -3.18
CA ILE A 154 -11.77 13.73 -3.25
C ILE A 154 -10.71 13.12 -2.35
N VAL A 155 -9.48 13.62 -2.40
CA VAL A 155 -8.38 13.18 -1.53
C VAL A 155 -8.76 13.37 -0.06
N TYR A 156 -9.26 14.55 0.31
CA TYR A 156 -9.72 14.85 1.67
C TYR A 156 -10.79 13.88 2.15
N LYS A 157 -11.83 13.66 1.32
CA LYS A 157 -12.94 12.77 1.63
C LYS A 157 -12.44 11.35 1.94
N TYR A 158 -11.60 10.79 1.08
CA TYR A 158 -11.08 9.44 1.27
C TYR A 158 -10.04 9.36 2.39
N ALA A 159 -9.18 10.36 2.55
CA ALA A 159 -8.25 10.42 3.66
C ALA A 159 -8.98 10.42 5.02
N LYS A 160 -10.04 11.22 5.15
CA LYS A 160 -10.91 11.22 6.34
C LYS A 160 -11.60 9.88 6.56
N SER A 161 -12.04 9.19 5.50
CA SER A 161 -12.70 7.89 5.64
C SER A 161 -11.77 6.75 6.02
N TYR A 162 -10.45 6.93 5.86
CA TYR A 162 -9.41 6.00 6.27
C TYR A 162 -8.62 6.54 7.47
N ASN A 163 -9.33 6.80 8.57
CA ASN A 163 -8.81 7.21 9.88
C ASN A 163 -7.87 8.43 9.80
N GLU A 164 -8.21 9.41 8.98
CA GLU A 164 -7.34 10.57 8.71
C GLU A 164 -5.97 10.17 8.16
N ALA A 165 -5.96 9.37 7.10
CA ALA A 165 -4.76 8.83 6.47
C ALA A 165 -3.66 9.89 6.29
N TYR A 166 -2.39 9.52 6.52
CA TYR A 166 -1.26 10.41 6.24
C TYR A 166 -1.08 10.58 4.75
N VAL A 167 -1.29 11.80 4.24
CA VAL A 167 -1.31 12.09 2.80
C VAL A 167 0.05 12.57 2.31
N ILE A 168 0.54 11.97 1.23
CA ILE A 168 1.78 12.34 0.55
C ILE A 168 1.44 12.65 -0.91
N VAL A 169 1.45 13.91 -1.28
CA VAL A 169 1.21 14.36 -2.65
C VAL A 169 2.56 14.57 -3.34
N GLU A 170 2.73 14.06 -4.56
CA GLU A 170 3.82 14.47 -5.42
C GLU A 170 3.64 15.94 -5.79
N SER A 171 4.51 16.83 -5.28
CA SER A 171 4.34 18.29 -5.38
C SER A 171 4.80 18.88 -6.71
N ASN A 172 5.31 18.08 -7.62
CA ASN A 172 5.77 18.52 -8.93
C ASN A 172 4.58 18.99 -9.79
N ASP A 173 4.82 19.96 -10.68
CA ASP A 173 3.85 20.47 -11.67
C ASP A 173 2.46 20.79 -11.02
N GLN A 174 1.44 20.01 -11.32
CA GLN A 174 0.07 20.23 -10.84
C GLN A 174 -0.13 19.79 -9.37
N GLY A 175 0.76 19.00 -8.82
CA GLY A 175 0.68 18.54 -7.43
C GLY A 175 0.70 19.67 -6.41
N ALA A 176 1.39 20.77 -6.71
CA ALA A 176 1.38 21.95 -5.84
C ALA A 176 -0.02 22.54 -5.63
N VAL A 177 -0.90 22.47 -6.65
CA VAL A 177 -2.30 22.92 -6.53
C VAL A 177 -3.05 22.05 -5.52
N VAL A 178 -2.87 20.74 -5.61
CA VAL A 178 -3.51 19.77 -4.68
C VAL A 178 -2.97 19.92 -3.26
N CYS A 179 -1.66 20.11 -3.10
CA CYS A 179 -1.04 20.38 -1.80
C CYS A 179 -1.65 21.63 -1.14
N ASN A 180 -1.76 22.74 -1.90
CA ASN A 180 -2.31 23.97 -1.38
C ASN A 180 -3.80 23.85 -1.04
N GLY A 181 -4.60 23.21 -1.88
CA GLY A 181 -6.01 22.97 -1.63
C GLY A 181 -6.24 22.12 -0.38
N LEU A 182 -5.46 21.08 -0.18
CA LEU A 182 -5.56 20.25 1.03
C LEU A 182 -5.16 21.01 2.30
N TYR A 183 -4.00 21.68 2.26
CA TYR A 183 -3.41 22.26 3.47
C TYR A 183 -4.06 23.60 3.84
N TYR A 184 -4.26 24.50 2.88
CA TYR A 184 -4.75 25.86 3.17
C TYR A 184 -6.27 25.99 3.04
N ASP A 185 -6.91 25.34 2.05
CA ASP A 185 -8.33 25.52 1.81
C ASP A 185 -9.17 24.55 2.63
N LEU A 186 -8.71 23.28 2.75
CA LEU A 186 -9.41 22.21 3.50
C LEU A 186 -8.83 21.97 4.90
N GLU A 187 -7.77 22.72 5.29
CA GLU A 187 -7.12 22.62 6.61
C GLU A 187 -6.76 21.18 7.00
N TYR A 188 -6.29 20.38 6.02
CA TYR A 188 -5.88 19.02 6.27
C TYR A 188 -4.43 18.98 6.76
N GLU A 189 -4.25 18.81 8.07
CA GLU A 189 -2.93 18.89 8.72
C GLU A 189 -2.10 17.61 8.57
N ASN A 190 -2.76 16.43 8.35
CA ASN A 190 -2.07 15.14 8.25
C ASN A 190 -1.49 14.90 6.85
N ILE A 191 -0.74 15.87 6.35
CA ILE A 191 -0.08 15.90 5.04
C ILE A 191 1.44 16.01 5.18
N PHE A 192 2.17 15.33 4.30
CA PHE A 192 3.61 15.38 4.28
C PHE A 192 4.14 16.77 3.96
N VAL A 193 5.08 17.24 4.79
CA VAL A 193 5.81 18.51 4.61
C VAL A 193 7.31 18.19 4.56
N GLU A 194 7.96 18.46 3.42
CA GLU A 194 9.36 18.10 3.18
C GLU A 194 10.35 18.82 4.09
N SER A 195 10.03 20.05 4.51
CA SER A 195 10.86 20.83 5.45
C SER A 195 10.02 21.86 6.19
N GLN A 196 10.10 21.84 7.50
CA GLN A 196 9.48 22.87 8.36
C GLN A 196 10.17 24.24 8.25
N VAL A 197 11.34 24.34 7.62
CA VAL A 197 12.17 25.56 7.52
C VAL A 197 11.81 26.38 6.28
N LYS A 198 11.23 25.79 5.26
CA LYS A 198 10.76 26.49 4.05
C LYS A 198 9.23 26.54 4.08
N ALA A 199 8.71 27.73 4.30
CA ALA A 199 7.26 28.00 4.23
C ALA A 199 6.74 27.70 2.82
N ASN A 200 6.51 26.57 2.33
CA ASN A 200 5.89 26.14 1.07
C ASN A 200 6.37 24.75 0.59
N ALA A 201 7.02 23.99 1.43
CA ALA A 201 7.47 22.64 1.05
C ALA A 201 6.41 21.56 1.40
N ILE A 202 5.13 21.85 1.09
CA ILE A 202 4.04 20.89 1.29
C ILE A 202 4.08 19.87 0.15
N GLY A 203 3.97 18.59 0.48
CA GLY A 203 4.11 17.49 -0.47
C GLY A 203 5.57 17.07 -0.69
N ALA A 204 5.76 16.00 -1.42
CA ALA A 204 7.06 15.40 -1.72
C ALA A 204 7.52 15.78 -3.13
N THR A 205 8.74 16.29 -3.27
CA THR A 205 9.30 16.58 -4.59
C THR A 205 9.91 15.33 -5.22
N MET A 206 9.34 14.84 -6.33
CA MET A 206 9.86 13.70 -7.06
C MET A 206 11.14 14.07 -7.82
N THR A 207 12.26 13.93 -7.14
CA THR A 207 13.59 14.10 -7.74
C THR A 207 14.10 12.76 -8.29
N ARG A 208 15.15 12.80 -9.13
CA ARG A 208 15.83 11.57 -9.59
C ARG A 208 16.31 10.69 -8.43
N ARG A 209 16.70 11.30 -7.30
CA ARG A 209 17.14 10.59 -6.10
C ARG A 209 15.96 9.91 -5.43
N VAL A 210 14.85 10.62 -5.22
CA VAL A 210 13.61 10.08 -4.63
C VAL A 210 13.10 8.90 -5.46
N LYS A 211 12.95 9.09 -6.78
CA LYS A 211 12.51 8.03 -7.69
C LYS A 211 13.43 6.79 -7.63
N ARG A 212 14.75 6.98 -7.63
CA ARG A 212 15.69 5.86 -7.55
C ARG A 212 15.59 5.08 -6.25
N ILE A 213 15.51 5.79 -5.10
CA ILE A 213 15.34 5.14 -3.79
C ILE A 213 13.99 4.43 -3.76
N GLY A 214 12.90 5.07 -4.16
CA GLY A 214 11.58 4.48 -4.20
C GLY A 214 11.52 3.24 -5.10
N CYS A 215 12.11 3.29 -6.30
CA CYS A 215 12.19 2.12 -7.19
C CYS A 215 12.97 0.95 -6.55
N SER A 216 14.09 1.21 -5.87
CA SER A 216 14.82 0.15 -5.20
C SER A 216 14.01 -0.43 -4.04
N THR A 217 13.40 0.43 -3.23
CA THR A 217 12.64 0.00 -2.05
C THR A 217 11.35 -0.74 -2.42
N ILE A 218 10.61 -0.28 -3.45
CA ILE A 218 9.38 -1.01 -3.87
C ILE A 218 9.72 -2.41 -4.40
N LYS A 219 10.84 -2.54 -5.12
CA LYS A 219 11.34 -3.85 -5.54
C LYS A 219 11.56 -4.75 -4.32
N ASP A 220 12.29 -4.27 -3.32
CA ASP A 220 12.58 -5.03 -2.10
C ASP A 220 11.30 -5.39 -1.32
N LEU A 221 10.34 -4.46 -1.20
CA LEU A 221 9.07 -4.71 -0.51
C LEU A 221 8.26 -5.82 -1.19
N ILE A 222 8.20 -5.83 -2.52
CA ILE A 222 7.46 -6.85 -3.28
C ILE A 222 8.20 -8.20 -3.25
N GLU A 223 9.51 -8.22 -3.50
CA GLU A 223 10.31 -9.45 -3.53
C GLU A 223 10.39 -10.14 -2.15
N GLN A 224 10.40 -9.35 -1.07
CA GLN A 224 10.36 -9.85 0.30
C GLN A 224 8.94 -10.12 0.82
N LYS A 225 7.91 -9.96 -0.02
CA LYS A 225 6.50 -10.14 0.34
C LYS A 225 6.06 -9.26 1.52
N LYS A 226 6.58 -8.03 1.59
CA LYS A 226 6.26 -7.04 2.62
C LYS A 226 5.16 -6.06 2.20
N LEU A 227 4.73 -6.12 0.93
CA LEU A 227 3.63 -5.33 0.39
C LEU A 227 2.75 -6.21 -0.49
N GLU A 228 1.47 -6.20 -0.22
CA GLU A 228 0.42 -6.87 -0.99
C GLU A 228 -0.31 -5.86 -1.87
N ILE A 229 -0.32 -6.11 -3.17
CA ILE A 229 -1.04 -5.33 -4.17
C ILE A 229 -2.22 -6.14 -4.67
N VAL A 230 -3.41 -5.54 -4.59
CA VAL A 230 -4.69 -6.21 -4.91
C VAL A 230 -5.40 -5.61 -6.13
N ASP A 231 -5.03 -4.39 -6.55
CA ASP A 231 -5.62 -3.75 -7.73
C ASP A 231 -5.00 -4.27 -9.03
N ALA A 232 -5.85 -4.74 -9.94
CA ALA A 232 -5.42 -5.29 -11.23
C ALA A 232 -4.71 -4.25 -12.13
N ASN A 233 -5.13 -2.97 -12.08
CA ASN A 233 -4.50 -1.92 -12.87
C ASN A 233 -3.11 -1.58 -12.33
N THR A 234 -2.94 -1.55 -11.02
CA THR A 234 -1.64 -1.36 -10.37
C THR A 234 -0.68 -2.50 -10.75
N ILE A 235 -1.12 -3.77 -10.67
CA ILE A 235 -0.32 -4.93 -11.09
C ILE A 235 0.05 -4.83 -12.58
N LEU A 236 -0.86 -4.36 -13.44
CA LEU A 236 -0.59 -4.16 -14.85
C LEU A 236 0.50 -3.10 -15.07
N GLU A 237 0.43 -1.95 -14.39
CA GLU A 237 1.46 -0.91 -14.49
C GLU A 237 2.81 -1.40 -13.97
N MET A 238 2.85 -2.13 -12.85
CA MET A 238 4.08 -2.80 -12.36
C MET A 238 4.70 -3.72 -13.42
N SER A 239 3.89 -4.46 -14.18
CA SER A 239 4.33 -5.40 -15.22
C SER A 239 4.89 -4.71 -16.48
N THR A 240 4.56 -3.44 -16.67
CA THR A 240 4.99 -2.63 -17.83
C THR A 240 6.01 -1.56 -17.48
N PHE A 241 6.41 -1.48 -16.21
CA PHE A 241 7.39 -0.51 -15.71
C PHE A 241 8.81 -1.01 -15.94
N VAL A 242 9.45 -0.47 -16.96
CA VAL A 242 10.71 -0.99 -17.52
C VAL A 242 11.88 -0.02 -17.34
N SER A 243 13.08 -0.57 -17.32
CA SER A 243 14.32 0.21 -17.32
C SER A 243 14.46 1.03 -18.59
N LYS A 244 14.79 2.32 -18.44
CA LYS A 244 15.15 3.24 -19.54
C LYS A 244 16.36 4.06 -19.14
N GLY A 245 17.51 3.67 -19.66
CA GLY A 245 18.77 4.30 -19.28
C GLY A 245 19.07 4.09 -17.79
N THR A 246 19.15 5.16 -17.03
CA THR A 246 19.42 5.13 -15.57
C THR A 246 18.16 5.22 -14.70
N SER A 247 16.96 5.14 -15.30
CA SER A 247 15.68 5.27 -14.61
C SER A 247 14.70 4.19 -15.06
N PHE A 248 13.50 4.20 -14.48
CA PHE A 248 12.39 3.33 -14.85
C PHE A 248 11.18 4.19 -15.28
N GLN A 249 10.40 3.69 -16.22
CA GLN A 249 9.18 4.32 -16.69
C GLN A 249 8.26 3.29 -17.34
N ALA A 250 7.01 3.67 -17.60
CA ALA A 250 6.09 2.85 -18.40
C ALA A 250 6.69 2.53 -19.77
N SER A 251 6.49 1.32 -20.26
CA SER A 251 6.79 0.97 -21.63
C SER A 251 5.84 1.70 -22.58
N SER A 252 6.24 1.86 -23.87
CA SER A 252 5.45 2.60 -24.88
C SER A 252 3.96 2.22 -24.84
N SER A 253 3.09 3.22 -24.83
CA SER A 253 1.63 3.11 -24.80
C SER A 253 1.02 2.63 -23.47
N ASN A 254 1.79 2.57 -22.39
CA ASN A 254 1.29 2.25 -21.05
C ASN A 254 1.47 3.45 -20.11
N HIS A 255 0.80 3.38 -18.96
CA HIS A 255 0.85 4.38 -17.91
C HIS A 255 1.67 3.86 -16.73
N ASP A 256 2.21 4.76 -15.91
CA ASP A 256 2.93 4.45 -14.68
C ASP A 256 2.44 5.29 -13.46
N ASP A 257 1.28 5.92 -13.58
CA ASP A 257 0.74 6.82 -12.56
C ASP A 257 0.48 6.09 -11.22
N LEU A 258 -0.12 4.87 -11.27
CA LEU A 258 -0.31 4.04 -10.08
C LEU A 258 1.02 3.46 -9.56
N MET A 259 1.91 3.09 -10.47
CA MET A 259 3.24 2.63 -10.10
C MET A 259 4.04 3.75 -9.41
N MET A 260 3.88 5.01 -9.84
CA MET A 260 4.53 6.16 -9.21
C MET A 260 4.02 6.40 -7.79
N ASN A 261 2.74 6.16 -7.50
CA ASN A 261 2.22 6.15 -6.13
C ASN A 261 2.93 5.10 -5.25
N LEU A 262 3.15 3.88 -5.76
CA LEU A 262 3.90 2.86 -5.03
C LEU A 262 5.37 3.24 -4.82
N VAL A 263 6.00 3.86 -5.83
CA VAL A 263 7.37 4.38 -5.72
C VAL A 263 7.46 5.46 -4.63
N LEU A 264 6.47 6.35 -4.58
CA LEU A 264 6.38 7.41 -3.57
C LEU A 264 6.16 6.84 -2.16
N PHE A 265 5.26 5.86 -2.01
CA PHE A 265 5.07 5.13 -0.76
C PHE A 265 6.36 4.45 -0.31
N ALA A 266 6.99 3.68 -1.20
CA ALA A 266 8.22 2.96 -0.87
C ALA A 266 9.36 3.91 -0.47
N TRP A 267 9.52 5.05 -1.14
CA TRP A 267 10.46 6.08 -0.70
C TRP A 267 10.11 6.60 0.69
N PHE A 268 8.83 6.88 0.96
CA PHE A 268 8.38 7.38 2.25
C PHE A 268 8.71 6.43 3.40
N THR A 269 8.61 5.10 3.19
CA THR A 269 8.99 4.11 4.22
C THR A 269 10.47 4.20 4.64
N THR A 270 11.33 4.86 3.86
CA THR A 270 12.73 5.07 4.20
C THR A 270 12.99 6.33 5.03
N THR A 271 11.97 7.17 5.23
CA THR A 271 12.09 8.45 5.94
C THR A 271 12.00 8.28 7.46
N ASP A 272 12.56 9.25 8.20
CA ASP A 272 12.45 9.27 9.66
C ASP A 272 11.01 9.59 10.11
N ILE A 273 10.23 10.28 9.27
CA ILE A 273 8.80 10.56 9.55
C ILE A 273 8.01 9.25 9.60
N PHE A 274 8.19 8.36 8.61
CA PHE A 274 7.54 7.05 8.62
C PHE A 274 7.90 6.23 9.87
N ARG A 275 9.19 6.22 10.23
CA ARG A 275 9.64 5.54 11.45
C ARG A 275 9.00 6.12 12.71
N SER A 276 8.87 7.45 12.77
CA SER A 276 8.22 8.12 13.91
C SER A 276 6.74 7.76 14.02
N LEU A 277 6.02 7.67 12.89
CA LEU A 277 4.62 7.25 12.86
C LEU A 277 4.48 5.82 13.37
N THR A 278 5.23 4.87 12.80
CA THR A 278 5.17 3.45 13.19
C THR A 278 5.71 3.18 14.61
N ASP A 279 6.73 3.91 15.06
CA ASP A 279 7.26 3.78 16.42
C ASP A 279 6.31 4.33 17.49
N ILE A 280 5.55 5.38 17.18
CA ILE A 280 4.52 5.94 18.07
C ILE A 280 3.42 4.89 18.26
N ASP A 281 2.94 4.27 17.18
CA ASP A 281 1.92 3.24 17.25
C ASP A 281 2.37 2.00 18.02
N MET A 282 3.61 1.56 17.81
CA MET A 282 4.16 0.43 18.58
C MET A 282 4.25 0.76 20.08
N LYS A 283 4.61 2.00 20.43
CA LYS A 283 4.62 2.44 21.83
C LYS A 283 3.22 2.53 22.42
N ASP A 284 2.25 3.05 21.66
CA ASP A 284 0.85 3.13 22.08
C ASP A 284 0.21 1.75 22.20
N MET A 285 0.49 0.84 21.28
CA MET A 285 0.06 -0.57 21.35
C MET A 285 0.64 -1.24 22.60
N LEU A 286 1.95 -1.13 22.83
CA LEU A 286 2.61 -1.67 24.03
C LEU A 286 2.10 -1.02 25.32
N TYR A 287 1.73 0.27 25.28
CA TYR A 287 1.14 0.96 26.41
C TYR A 287 -0.28 0.46 26.70
N ARG A 288 -1.12 0.29 25.66
CA ARG A 288 -2.48 -0.29 25.79
C ARG A 288 -2.44 -1.75 26.26
N GLU A 289 -1.51 -2.57 25.74
CA GLU A 289 -1.32 -3.94 26.22
C GLU A 289 -0.87 -3.97 27.69
N ARG A 290 0.02 -3.07 28.11
CA ARG A 290 0.40 -2.94 29.52
C ARG A 290 -0.76 -2.48 30.40
N LEU A 291 -1.56 -1.53 29.93
CA LEU A 291 -2.76 -1.08 30.66
C LEU A 291 -3.79 -2.21 30.78
N ALA A 292 -4.03 -2.98 29.71
CA ALA A 292 -4.92 -4.12 29.72
C ALA A 292 -4.41 -5.20 30.69
N ALA A 293 -3.12 -5.52 30.66
CA ALA A 293 -2.51 -6.48 31.58
C ALA A 293 -2.60 -6.01 33.05
N ILE A 294 -2.40 -4.71 33.31
CA ILE A 294 -2.59 -4.13 34.65
C ILE A 294 -4.06 -4.17 35.08
N GLN A 295 -5.00 -3.94 34.15
CA GLN A 295 -6.44 -4.06 34.43
C GLN A 295 -6.87 -5.51 34.69
N ASP A 296 -6.29 -6.47 34.00
CA ASP A 296 -6.52 -7.90 34.24
C ASP A 296 -5.88 -8.38 35.55
N ASP A 297 -4.72 -7.85 35.92
CA ASP A 297 -4.08 -8.11 37.23
C ASP A 297 -4.76 -7.37 38.40
N MET A 298 -5.50 -6.30 38.11
CA MET A 298 -6.42 -5.67 39.06
C MET A 298 -7.73 -6.47 39.13
N LEU A 299 -7.65 -7.75 39.47
CA LEU A 299 -8.81 -8.46 40.00
C LEU A 299 -9.40 -7.62 41.15
N PRO A 300 -10.74 -7.47 41.21
CA PRO A 300 -11.35 -6.70 42.28
C PRO A 300 -11.00 -7.34 43.62
N VAL A 301 -9.96 -6.81 44.27
CA VAL A 301 -9.69 -7.05 45.69
C VAL A 301 -10.77 -6.32 46.48
N GLY A 302 -11.99 -6.69 46.23
CA GLY A 302 -13.13 -6.13 46.83
C GLY A 302 -14.12 -7.19 47.19
N PHE A 303 -13.70 -8.18 47.98
CA PHE A 303 -14.63 -9.03 48.78
C PHE A 303 -13.85 -10.07 49.59
N LEU A 304 -12.89 -9.62 50.40
CA LEU A 304 -12.44 -10.41 51.52
C LEU A 304 -12.23 -9.48 52.72
N GLY A 305 -13.22 -9.39 53.56
CA GLY A 305 -13.07 -8.69 54.85
C GLY A 305 -14.37 -8.12 55.38
N GLN A 306 -15.34 -8.99 55.70
CA GLN A 306 -16.21 -8.67 56.84
C GLN A 306 -15.32 -8.66 58.08
N GLY A 307 -14.88 -7.49 58.45
CA GLY A 307 -14.24 -7.16 59.70
C GLY A 307 -14.58 -5.70 59.98
N SER A 308 -15.64 -5.52 60.73
CA SER A 308 -15.99 -4.18 61.28
C SER A 308 -14.91 -3.76 62.24
N GLU A 309 -13.97 -2.97 61.76
CA GLU A 309 -13.20 -2.06 62.63
C GLU A 309 -13.72 -0.66 62.38
N ASP A 310 -14.40 -0.13 63.42
CA ASP A 310 -14.84 1.26 63.49
C ASP A 310 -13.58 2.16 63.53
N HIS A 311 -13.18 2.66 62.36
CA HIS A 311 -12.14 3.68 62.30
C HIS A 311 -12.72 5.02 62.78
N LYS A 312 -12.20 5.51 63.88
CA LYS A 312 -12.52 6.85 64.39
C LYS A 312 -11.73 7.89 63.62
N TYR A 313 -12.43 8.83 63.05
CA TYR A 313 -11.85 9.99 62.38
C TYR A 313 -12.08 11.22 63.24
N SER A 314 -11.06 12.04 63.50
CA SER A 314 -11.16 13.36 64.07
C SER A 314 -11.00 14.43 62.97
N LYS A 315 -11.69 15.58 63.17
CA LYS A 315 -11.54 16.75 62.32
C LYS A 315 -10.69 17.79 63.05
N ASP A 316 -9.71 18.37 62.33
CA ASP A 316 -9.00 19.53 62.78
C ASP A 316 -9.83 20.82 62.64
N GLU A 317 -9.34 21.94 63.18
CA GLU A 317 -9.98 23.24 63.11
C GLU A 317 -10.17 23.82 61.73
N GLU A 318 -9.44 23.22 60.68
CA GLU A 318 -9.53 23.61 59.28
C GLU A 318 -10.45 22.68 58.47
N GLY A 319 -11.05 21.65 59.13
CA GLY A 319 -12.04 20.75 58.51
C GLY A 319 -11.47 19.49 57.82
N ASN A 320 -10.16 19.22 57.93
CA ASN A 320 -9.52 18.03 57.38
C ASN A 320 -9.79 16.81 58.29
N LEU A 321 -10.03 15.65 57.66
CA LEU A 321 -10.27 14.36 58.35
C LEU A 321 -8.94 13.62 58.57
N TRP A 322 -8.66 13.27 59.80
CA TRP A 322 -7.51 12.47 60.21
C TRP A 322 -7.93 11.13 60.79
N LEU A 323 -7.18 10.06 60.43
CA LEU A 323 -7.39 8.72 60.96
C LEU A 323 -6.71 8.60 62.34
N GLU A 324 -7.44 8.28 63.40
CA GLU A 324 -6.86 7.99 64.70
C GLU A 324 -6.23 6.58 64.66
N THR A 325 -4.90 6.49 64.67
CA THR A 325 -4.18 5.25 64.85
C THR A 325 -3.74 5.12 66.30
N GLU A 326 -4.28 4.15 67.06
CA GLU A 326 -3.73 3.77 68.35
C GLU A 326 -2.35 3.14 68.21
N THR A 327 -1.30 3.88 68.48
CA THR A 327 0.05 3.36 68.69
C THR A 327 0.13 2.71 70.05
N LYS A 328 -0.03 1.39 70.14
CA LYS A 328 0.40 0.65 71.34
C LYS A 328 1.93 0.54 71.29
N PHE A 329 2.60 1.40 72.10
CA PHE A 329 3.98 1.17 72.45
C PHE A 329 4.05 -0.03 73.41
N ASN A 330 4.51 -1.18 72.96
CA ASN A 330 4.97 -2.23 73.85
C ASN A 330 6.43 -1.94 74.15
N ASN A 331 6.71 -1.54 75.39
CA ASN A 331 8.01 -1.60 75.99
C ASN A 331 8.50 -3.04 76.05
N TRP A 332 9.65 -3.34 75.39
CA TRP A 332 10.77 -4.11 75.93
C TRP A 332 12.01 -3.84 75.08
#